data_4241c54d9219817ceb59bea9d352edd7
#
_entry.id   4241c54d9219817ceb59bea9d352edd7
#
_cell.length_a   1.000
_cell.length_b   1.000
_cell.length_c   1.000
_cell.angle_alpha   90.00
_cell.angle_beta   90.00
_cell.angle_gamma   90.00
#
_symmetry.space_group_name_H-M   'P 1'
#
loop_
_entity.id
_entity.type
_entity.pdbx_description
1 polymer ?
#
loop_
_entity_poly.entity_id
_entity_poly.type
_entity_poly.pdbx_seq_one_letter_code
_entity_poly.pdbx_strand_id
1 'polypeptide(L)'
;MERRKASSEHKNSLTSNTVANPSIERTLGPMSSVRAERLAANIDGDFVVFLIGMRINSLVRVDRWLPVATAMPRMLKELQQRPELGLLHYEIWGGRTTLVLQYWRSIEQLLAYATNRQAEHLPAWRAFNPAVGTNGAVGIWHETYCVSAGNYENVYVNMPEFGLGKAGGLQPATGSRQSAAGRLGRPQHEP
;
A
#
# COMPACT_ATOMS: atom_id res chain seq x y z
N MET A 1 2.11 -70.97 -37.10
CA MET A 1 3.30 -70.81 -36.25
C MET A 1 3.74 -69.39 -36.36
N GLU A 2 3.20 -68.52 -35.54
CA GLU A 2 3.23 -67.06 -35.72
C GLU A 2 3.79 -66.40 -34.45
N ARG A 3 4.91 -65.67 -34.59
CA ARG A 3 5.58 -64.97 -33.50
C ARG A 3 5.10 -63.51 -33.48
N ARG A 4 4.41 -63.17 -32.39
CA ARG A 4 4.06 -61.75 -32.07
C ARG A 4 5.31 -61.02 -31.61
N LYS A 5 5.61 -59.88 -32.25
CA LYS A 5 6.54 -58.86 -31.77
C LYS A 5 5.76 -57.84 -30.91
N ALA A 6 6.19 -57.69 -29.68
CA ALA A 6 5.72 -56.61 -28.81
C ALA A 6 6.53 -55.33 -29.12
N SER A 7 5.82 -54.23 -29.34
CA SER A 7 6.37 -52.89 -29.51
C SER A 7 6.35 -52.22 -28.13
N SER A 8 7.51 -51.77 -27.64
CA SER A 8 7.63 -51.00 -26.43
C SER A 8 7.52 -49.50 -26.73
N GLU A 9 6.46 -48.89 -26.26
CA GLU A 9 6.32 -47.44 -26.25
C GLU A 9 7.15 -46.82 -25.10
N HIS A 10 8.14 -46.01 -25.50
CA HIS A 10 8.95 -45.21 -24.59
C HIS A 10 8.22 -43.88 -24.37
N LYS A 11 7.57 -43.71 -23.22
CA LYS A 11 7.06 -42.43 -22.79
C LYS A 11 8.20 -41.58 -22.24
N ASN A 12 8.65 -40.61 -23.02
CA ASN A 12 9.54 -39.53 -22.55
C ASN A 12 8.72 -38.54 -21.72
N SER A 13 8.88 -38.59 -20.40
CA SER A 13 8.42 -37.58 -19.47
C SER A 13 9.47 -36.47 -19.41
N LEU A 14 9.22 -35.37 -20.11
CA LEU A 14 9.98 -34.12 -19.95
C LEU A 14 9.49 -33.40 -18.69
N THR A 15 10.14 -33.64 -17.55
CA THR A 15 10.02 -32.82 -16.37
C THR A 15 10.80 -31.53 -16.58
N SER A 16 10.12 -30.43 -16.85
CA SER A 16 10.71 -29.09 -16.86
C SER A 16 10.97 -28.67 -15.42
N ASN A 17 12.21 -28.83 -14.96
CA ASN A 17 12.70 -28.20 -13.74
C ASN A 17 12.88 -26.71 -14.00
N THR A 18 11.87 -25.90 -13.69
CA THR A 18 12.03 -24.46 -13.56
C THR A 18 12.81 -24.20 -12.27
N VAL A 19 14.09 -23.92 -12.39
CA VAL A 19 14.94 -23.50 -11.28
C VAL A 19 14.50 -22.10 -10.89
N ALA A 20 13.74 -21.99 -9.81
CA ALA A 20 13.40 -20.71 -9.20
C ALA A 20 14.68 -20.01 -8.73
N ASN A 21 14.91 -18.78 -9.16
CA ASN A 21 16.07 -17.99 -8.78
C ASN A 21 15.86 -17.43 -7.36
N PRO A 22 16.59 -17.88 -6.35
CA PRO A 22 16.36 -17.51 -4.95
C PRO A 22 16.70 -16.04 -4.63
N SER A 23 17.25 -15.29 -5.59
CA SER A 23 17.63 -13.88 -5.37
C SER A 23 16.48 -12.89 -5.49
N ILE A 24 15.35 -13.29 -6.07
CA ILE A 24 14.17 -12.42 -6.26
C ILE A 24 13.20 -12.52 -5.07
N GLU A 25 13.20 -13.64 -4.34
CA GLU A 25 12.26 -13.86 -3.23
C GLU A 25 12.57 -13.04 -1.96
N ARG A 26 13.75 -12.45 -1.83
CA ARG A 26 14.14 -11.70 -0.61
C ARG A 26 13.58 -10.28 -0.54
N THR A 27 12.98 -9.74 -1.61
CA THR A 27 12.49 -8.36 -1.65
C THR A 27 10.97 -8.25 -1.59
N LEU A 28 10.26 -9.35 -1.79
CA LEU A 28 8.82 -9.42 -1.67
C LEU A 28 8.49 -10.21 -0.40
N GLY A 29 8.00 -9.52 0.65
CA GLY A 29 7.38 -10.20 1.79
C GLY A 29 6.32 -11.20 1.30
N PRO A 30 5.80 -12.10 2.18
CA PRO A 30 4.84 -13.10 1.77
C PRO A 30 3.70 -12.42 1.02
N MET A 31 3.56 -12.74 -0.27
CA MET A 31 2.47 -12.24 -1.10
C MET A 31 1.17 -12.70 -0.44
N SER A 32 0.39 -11.76 0.08
CA SER A 32 -0.93 -12.09 0.59
C SER A 32 -1.73 -12.73 -0.55
N SER A 33 -2.39 -13.86 -0.26
CA SER A 33 -3.13 -14.61 -1.26
C SER A 33 -4.23 -13.76 -1.87
N VAL A 34 -4.36 -13.83 -3.20
CA VAL A 34 -5.49 -13.21 -3.90
C VAL A 34 -6.79 -13.83 -3.40
N ARG A 35 -7.74 -13.00 -2.98
CA ARG A 35 -9.09 -13.41 -2.61
C ARG A 35 -9.98 -13.32 -3.83
N ALA A 36 -10.41 -14.47 -4.36
CA ALA A 36 -11.28 -14.56 -5.53
C ALA A 36 -12.74 -14.24 -5.17
N GLU A 37 -12.95 -13.13 -4.50
CA GLU A 37 -14.23 -12.67 -3.96
C GLU A 37 -14.43 -11.19 -4.30
N ARG A 38 -15.71 -10.75 -4.21
CA ARG A 38 -16.05 -9.33 -4.23
C ARG A 38 -16.23 -8.84 -2.78
N LEU A 39 -15.35 -7.98 -2.34
CA LEU A 39 -15.24 -7.53 -0.95
C LEU A 39 -15.34 -6.00 -0.88
N ALA A 40 -15.71 -5.50 0.29
CA ALA A 40 -15.62 -4.09 0.64
C ALA A 40 -14.96 -3.95 2.02
N ALA A 41 -14.15 -2.94 2.19
CA ALA A 41 -13.56 -2.60 3.47
C ALA A 41 -14.49 -1.73 4.30
N ASN A 42 -14.41 -1.90 5.61
CA ASN A 42 -15.07 -1.04 6.57
C ASN A 42 -14.09 -0.59 7.66
N ILE A 43 -14.16 0.70 8.00
CA ILE A 43 -13.50 1.27 9.17
C ILE A 43 -14.58 1.83 10.09
N ASP A 44 -14.52 1.51 11.37
CA ASP A 44 -15.45 2.03 12.35
C ASP A 44 -15.09 3.48 12.73
N GLY A 45 -16.09 4.35 12.65
CA GLY A 45 -15.93 5.78 12.92
C GLY A 45 -15.25 6.55 11.79
N ASP A 46 -14.84 7.77 12.12
CA ASP A 46 -14.10 8.66 11.25
C ASP A 46 -12.64 8.19 11.12
N PHE A 47 -12.01 8.55 10.02
CA PHE A 47 -10.59 8.28 9.80
C PHE A 47 -9.96 9.35 8.89
N VAL A 48 -8.64 9.30 8.75
CA VAL A 48 -7.91 10.24 7.88
C VAL A 48 -7.16 9.47 6.81
N VAL A 49 -7.26 9.96 5.59
CA VAL A 49 -6.40 9.56 4.48
C VAL A 49 -5.33 10.64 4.32
N PHE A 50 -4.07 10.25 4.43
CA PHE A 50 -2.93 11.13 4.26
C PHE A 50 -2.06 10.64 3.12
N LEU A 51 -1.91 11.46 2.11
CA LEU A 51 -1.04 11.24 0.97
C LEU A 51 0.21 12.07 1.17
N ILE A 52 1.39 11.47 1.05
CA ILE A 52 2.65 12.19 1.12
C ILE A 52 3.64 11.58 0.13
N GLY A 53 4.43 12.42 -0.47
CA GLY A 53 5.45 11.94 -1.39
C GLY A 53 6.49 12.98 -1.74
N MET A 54 7.48 12.52 -2.48
CA MET A 54 8.50 13.39 -3.06
C MET A 54 8.53 13.21 -4.58
N ARG A 55 9.05 14.25 -5.25
CA ARG A 55 9.36 14.19 -6.67
C ARG A 55 10.84 14.47 -6.89
N ILE A 56 11.51 13.57 -7.60
CA ILE A 56 12.91 13.76 -8.02
C ILE A 56 12.89 14.59 -9.30
N ASN A 57 13.15 15.90 -9.17
CA ASN A 57 13.21 16.82 -10.33
C ASN A 57 14.55 16.70 -11.06
N SER A 58 15.65 16.44 -10.32
CA SER A 58 16.99 16.24 -10.88
C SER A 58 17.58 14.92 -10.41
N LEU A 59 17.69 13.93 -11.29
CA LEU A 59 18.24 12.61 -10.97
C LEU A 59 19.72 12.66 -10.62
N VAL A 60 20.48 13.59 -11.22
CA VAL A 60 21.92 13.73 -10.98
C VAL A 60 22.25 14.31 -9.60
N ARG A 61 21.28 14.97 -8.95
CA ARG A 61 21.44 15.54 -7.62
C ARG A 61 21.11 14.51 -6.53
N VAL A 62 21.85 13.40 -6.53
CA VAL A 62 21.67 12.30 -5.56
C VAL A 62 21.84 12.79 -4.12
N ASP A 63 22.77 13.74 -3.92
CA ASP A 63 23.00 14.44 -2.64
C ASP A 63 21.74 15.08 -2.05
N ARG A 64 20.76 15.40 -2.90
CA ARG A 64 19.54 16.10 -2.49
C ARG A 64 18.36 15.13 -2.27
N TRP A 65 18.14 14.16 -3.16
CA TRP A 65 16.96 13.32 -3.05
C TRP A 65 17.17 12.07 -2.20
N LEU A 66 18.39 11.52 -2.10
CA LEU A 66 18.65 10.29 -1.34
C LEU A 66 18.37 10.45 0.17
N PRO A 67 18.74 11.53 0.87
CA PRO A 67 18.39 11.74 2.27
C PRO A 67 16.85 11.76 2.48
N VAL A 68 16.10 12.34 1.56
CA VAL A 68 14.64 12.39 1.61
C VAL A 68 14.04 11.00 1.39
N ALA A 69 14.53 10.27 0.38
CA ALA A 69 14.07 8.92 0.06
C ALA A 69 14.29 7.93 1.21
N THR A 70 15.37 8.09 1.99
CA THR A 70 15.69 7.22 3.11
C THR A 70 15.02 7.60 4.43
N ALA A 71 14.45 8.79 4.53
CA ALA A 71 13.75 9.26 5.73
C ALA A 71 12.40 8.54 5.92
N MET A 72 11.59 8.41 4.87
CA MET A 72 10.25 7.85 4.94
C MET A 72 10.22 6.40 5.48
N PRO A 73 11.07 5.46 5.01
CA PRO A 73 11.08 4.11 5.56
C PRO A 73 11.35 4.04 7.08
N ARG A 74 12.18 4.95 7.62
CA ARG A 74 12.45 5.02 9.07
C ARG A 74 11.21 5.47 9.85
N MET A 75 10.53 6.50 9.37
CA MET A 75 9.28 6.96 9.97
C MET A 75 8.19 5.89 9.95
N LEU A 76 8.02 5.21 8.83
CA LEU A 76 7.04 4.12 8.72
C LEU A 76 7.37 2.95 9.63
N LYS A 77 8.66 2.62 9.81
CA LYS A 77 9.09 1.58 10.75
C LYS A 77 8.75 1.95 12.20
N GLU A 78 8.98 3.20 12.60
CA GLU A 78 8.58 3.70 13.92
C GLU A 78 7.07 3.56 14.12
N LEU A 79 6.28 4.04 13.16
CA LEU A 79 4.82 4.00 13.21
C LEU A 79 4.27 2.56 13.25
N GLN A 80 4.90 1.60 12.57
CA GLN A 80 4.53 0.19 12.64
C GLN A 80 4.83 -0.43 14.02
N GLN A 81 5.88 0.02 14.69
CA GLN A 81 6.27 -0.47 16.01
C GLN A 81 5.44 0.17 17.14
N ARG A 82 4.71 1.26 16.85
CA ARG A 82 3.97 2.06 17.81
C ARG A 82 2.53 2.31 17.35
N PRO A 83 1.66 1.28 17.39
CA PRO A 83 0.26 1.39 16.95
C PRO A 83 -0.55 2.48 17.67
N GLU A 84 -0.16 2.81 18.90
CA GLU A 84 -0.77 3.89 19.70
C GLU A 84 -0.65 5.26 19.04
N LEU A 85 0.29 5.45 18.11
CA LEU A 85 0.44 6.69 17.35
C LEU A 85 -0.68 6.90 16.32
N GLY A 86 -1.47 5.85 16.02
CA GLY A 86 -2.71 5.96 15.27
C GLY A 86 -2.59 5.69 13.76
N LEU A 87 -1.42 5.27 13.24
CA LEU A 87 -1.33 4.77 11.88
C LEU A 87 -2.02 3.41 11.79
N LEU A 88 -3.05 3.29 10.96
CA LEU A 88 -3.78 2.05 10.74
C LEU A 88 -3.10 1.16 9.69
N HIS A 89 -2.72 1.76 8.57
CA HIS A 89 -2.04 1.08 7.48
C HIS A 89 -1.42 2.09 6.52
N TYR A 90 -0.50 1.62 5.68
CA TYR A 90 0.05 2.40 4.57
C TYR A 90 0.38 1.52 3.36
N GLU A 91 0.41 2.14 2.19
CA GLU A 91 0.92 1.57 0.94
C GLU A 91 1.95 2.52 0.33
N ILE A 92 2.94 1.97 -0.40
CA ILE A 92 4.01 2.77 -1.01
C ILE A 92 4.07 2.49 -2.51
N TRP A 93 4.14 3.56 -3.28
CA TRP A 93 4.47 3.49 -4.71
C TRP A 93 5.76 4.25 -4.97
N GLY A 94 6.69 3.56 -5.64
CA GLY A 94 7.95 4.13 -6.07
C GLY A 94 7.84 4.82 -7.43
N GLY A 95 8.94 5.47 -7.83
CA GLY A 95 9.07 6.12 -9.12
C GLY A 95 9.70 7.50 -9.00
N ARG A 96 9.71 8.26 -10.09
CA ARG A 96 10.21 9.65 -10.10
C ARG A 96 9.38 10.57 -9.18
N THR A 97 8.09 10.32 -9.09
CA THR A 97 7.21 10.88 -8.05
C THR A 97 6.77 9.71 -7.19
N THR A 98 7.15 9.73 -5.92
CA THR A 98 6.75 8.70 -4.96
C THR A 98 5.42 9.07 -4.32
N LEU A 99 4.71 8.05 -3.84
CA LEU A 99 3.49 8.21 -3.06
C LEU A 99 3.53 7.24 -1.89
N VAL A 100 3.26 7.73 -0.70
CA VAL A 100 2.86 6.94 0.46
C VAL A 100 1.43 7.32 0.80
N LEU A 101 0.52 6.38 0.64
CA LEU A 101 -0.86 6.47 1.08
C LEU A 101 -0.92 5.94 2.50
N GLN A 102 -1.45 6.72 3.44
CA GLN A 102 -1.56 6.37 4.85
C GLN A 102 -3.01 6.50 5.30
N TYR A 103 -3.44 5.57 6.15
CA TYR A 103 -4.72 5.61 6.86
C TYR A 103 -4.46 5.83 8.33
N TRP A 104 -5.07 6.85 8.91
CA TRP A 104 -4.89 7.25 10.30
C TRP A 104 -6.21 7.18 11.06
N ARG A 105 -6.13 6.86 12.34
CA ARG A 105 -7.30 6.77 13.22
C ARG A 105 -7.98 8.12 13.39
N SER A 106 -7.20 9.21 13.53
CA SER A 106 -7.74 10.55 13.64
C SER A 106 -6.76 11.62 13.16
N ILE A 107 -7.29 12.82 12.91
CA ILE A 107 -6.48 13.98 12.53
C ILE A 107 -5.59 14.46 13.69
N GLU A 108 -6.07 14.31 14.93
CA GLU A 108 -5.32 14.68 16.13
C GLU A 108 -4.07 13.83 16.27
N GLN A 109 -4.17 12.51 16.04
CA GLN A 109 -3.02 11.59 16.07
C GLN A 109 -2.02 11.90 14.95
N LEU A 110 -2.49 12.16 13.73
CA LEU A 110 -1.62 12.57 12.63
C LEU A 110 -0.87 13.86 12.96
N LEU A 111 -1.58 14.90 13.46
CA LEU A 111 -0.98 16.18 13.84
C LEU A 111 -0.05 16.05 15.05
N ALA A 112 -0.42 15.24 16.04
CA ALA A 112 0.43 14.96 17.20
C ALA A 112 1.75 14.31 16.77
N TYR A 113 1.69 13.33 15.85
CA TYR A 113 2.89 12.74 15.28
C TYR A 113 3.71 13.75 14.49
N ALA A 114 3.07 14.53 13.60
CA ALA A 114 3.73 15.52 12.75
C ALA A 114 4.40 16.64 13.54
N THR A 115 3.97 16.93 14.76
CA THR A 115 4.53 17.99 15.63
C THR A 115 5.44 17.46 16.74
N ASN A 116 5.52 16.15 16.93
CA ASN A 116 6.31 15.53 17.99
C ASN A 116 7.81 15.74 17.75
N ARG A 117 8.46 16.49 18.62
CA ARG A 117 9.89 16.80 18.53
C ARG A 117 10.82 15.62 18.81
N GLN A 118 10.34 14.54 19.38
CA GLN A 118 11.10 13.33 19.73
C GLN A 118 10.91 12.20 18.72
N ALA A 119 9.98 12.34 17.76
CA ALA A 119 9.72 11.33 16.74
C ALA A 119 10.76 11.38 15.60
N GLU A 120 10.96 10.25 14.93
CA GLU A 120 11.92 10.07 13.83
C GLU A 120 11.69 11.01 12.64
N HIS A 121 10.48 11.58 12.48
CA HIS A 121 10.21 12.53 11.42
C HIS A 121 10.94 13.86 11.61
N LEU A 122 11.28 14.28 12.82
CA LEU A 122 11.90 15.60 13.06
C LEU A 122 13.37 15.67 12.65
N PRO A 123 14.24 14.68 12.95
CA PRO A 123 15.56 14.59 12.36
C PRO A 123 15.49 14.50 10.83
N ALA A 124 14.54 13.72 10.31
CA ALA A 124 14.29 13.61 8.89
C ALA A 124 13.87 14.96 8.28
N TRP A 125 12.95 15.69 8.90
CA TRP A 125 12.50 17.01 8.49
C TRP A 125 13.61 18.08 8.57
N ARG A 126 14.44 18.04 9.62
CA ARG A 126 15.59 18.96 9.76
C ARG A 126 16.66 18.70 8.71
N ALA A 127 16.96 17.44 8.40
CA ALA A 127 17.86 17.07 7.31
C ALA A 127 17.25 17.38 5.93
N PHE A 128 15.93 17.32 5.83
CA PHE A 128 15.14 17.57 4.64
C PHE A 128 15.15 19.04 4.21
N ASN A 129 14.92 19.99 5.12
CA ASN A 129 14.81 21.41 4.78
C ASN A 129 16.05 21.95 4.04
N PRO A 130 17.30 21.68 4.46
CA PRO A 130 18.49 22.05 3.71
C PRO A 130 18.66 21.26 2.40
N ALA A 131 18.22 19.98 2.35
CA ALA A 131 18.35 19.14 1.16
C ALA A 131 17.37 19.56 0.06
N VAL A 132 16.13 19.87 0.43
CA VAL A 132 15.11 20.34 -0.52
C VAL A 132 15.38 21.78 -0.93
N GLY A 133 15.60 22.68 0.03
CA GLY A 133 15.89 24.09 -0.24
C GLY A 133 14.96 24.69 -1.29
N THR A 134 15.39 25.81 -1.89
CA THR A 134 14.65 26.49 -2.98
C THR A 134 15.23 26.22 -4.37
N ASN A 135 16.15 25.22 -4.50
CA ASN A 135 16.86 24.96 -5.76
C ASN A 135 16.08 24.11 -6.77
N GLY A 136 14.88 23.63 -6.40
CA GLY A 136 14.00 22.86 -7.26
C GLY A 136 14.45 21.43 -7.59
N ALA A 137 15.54 20.90 -7.01
CA ALA A 137 16.05 19.56 -7.29
C ALA A 137 15.13 18.45 -6.78
N VAL A 138 14.42 18.70 -5.67
CA VAL A 138 13.45 17.80 -5.05
C VAL A 138 12.17 18.58 -4.74
N GLY A 139 11.03 18.02 -5.11
CA GLY A 139 9.71 18.51 -4.69
C GLY A 139 9.16 17.62 -3.57
N ILE A 140 8.37 18.21 -2.68
CA ILE A 140 7.58 17.50 -1.67
C ILE A 140 6.15 17.94 -1.79
N TRP A 141 5.26 17.01 -1.54
CA TRP A 141 3.83 17.24 -1.55
C TRP A 141 3.14 16.39 -0.49
N HIS A 142 2.03 16.87 0.00
CA HIS A 142 1.11 16.09 0.81
C HIS A 142 -0.31 16.60 0.67
N GLU A 143 -1.26 15.71 0.95
CA GLU A 143 -2.69 16.01 1.00
C GLU A 143 -3.30 15.27 2.18
N THR A 144 -4.27 15.90 2.84
CA THR A 144 -4.95 15.31 4.01
C THR A 144 -6.45 15.37 3.79
N TYR A 145 -7.12 14.22 3.92
CA TYR A 145 -8.56 14.09 3.78
C TYR A 145 -9.14 13.53 5.07
N CYS A 146 -9.95 14.31 5.76
CA CYS A 146 -10.74 13.84 6.90
C CYS A 146 -12.01 13.18 6.34
N VAL A 147 -12.17 11.91 6.61
CA VAL A 147 -13.27 11.09 6.08
C VAL A 147 -14.21 10.76 7.22
N SER A 148 -15.43 11.29 7.17
CA SER A 148 -16.46 10.94 8.14
C SER A 148 -17.02 9.55 7.89
N ALA A 149 -17.46 8.90 8.96
CA ALA A 149 -18.09 7.58 8.89
C ALA A 149 -19.22 7.54 7.84
N GLY A 150 -19.22 6.52 7.01
CA GLY A 150 -20.20 6.35 5.92
C GLY A 150 -19.98 7.24 4.69
N ASN A 151 -19.01 8.17 4.69
CA ASN A 151 -18.73 9.04 3.54
C ASN A 151 -17.56 8.52 2.68
N TYR A 152 -17.44 7.23 2.55
CA TYR A 152 -16.47 6.58 1.67
C TYR A 152 -17.06 5.32 1.04
N GLU A 153 -16.51 4.92 -0.08
CA GLU A 153 -16.92 3.73 -0.81
C GLU A 153 -15.67 3.05 -1.37
N ASN A 154 -15.69 1.73 -1.38
CA ASN A 154 -14.61 0.94 -1.95
C ASN A 154 -15.13 -0.44 -2.36
N VAL A 155 -14.41 -1.08 -3.29
CA VAL A 155 -14.65 -2.45 -3.70
C VAL A 155 -13.32 -3.11 -4.10
N TYR A 156 -13.17 -4.36 -3.70
CA TYR A 156 -12.04 -5.22 -4.06
C TYR A 156 -12.56 -6.46 -4.76
N VAL A 157 -12.05 -6.76 -5.95
CA VAL A 157 -12.41 -7.95 -6.72
C VAL A 157 -11.13 -8.63 -7.18
N ASN A 158 -10.96 -9.89 -6.82
CA ASN A 158 -9.75 -10.64 -7.15
C ASN A 158 -8.46 -9.92 -6.69
N MET A 159 -8.51 -9.33 -5.52
CA MET A 159 -7.38 -8.61 -4.91
C MET A 159 -6.87 -9.33 -3.65
N PRO A 160 -5.57 -9.23 -3.35
CA PRO A 160 -5.11 -9.46 -2.00
C PRO A 160 -5.67 -8.40 -1.06
N GLU A 161 -5.51 -8.57 0.24
CA GLU A 161 -5.77 -7.48 1.19
C GLU A 161 -4.89 -6.29 0.86
N PHE A 162 -5.51 -5.12 0.70
CA PHE A 162 -4.84 -3.93 0.18
C PHE A 162 -5.49 -2.65 0.71
N GLY A 163 -4.70 -1.62 0.93
CA GLY A 163 -5.16 -0.27 1.23
C GLY A 163 -6.11 -0.22 2.42
N LEU A 164 -7.32 0.30 2.22
CA LEU A 164 -8.34 0.42 3.26
C LEU A 164 -8.76 -0.93 3.84
N GLY A 165 -8.67 -2.00 3.05
CA GLY A 165 -8.97 -3.36 3.50
C GLY A 165 -8.02 -3.86 4.59
N LYS A 166 -6.76 -3.42 4.57
CA LYS A 166 -5.78 -3.69 5.63
C LYS A 166 -5.92 -2.73 6.82
N ALA A 167 -6.35 -1.50 6.56
CA ALA A 167 -6.54 -0.50 7.61
C ALA A 167 -7.74 -0.79 8.51
N GLY A 168 -8.83 -1.33 7.95
CA GLY A 168 -10.07 -1.63 8.66
C GLY A 168 -10.33 -3.12 8.73
N GLY A 169 -10.94 -3.66 7.71
CA GLY A 169 -11.25 -5.08 7.56
C GLY A 169 -12.11 -5.31 6.32
N LEU A 170 -11.98 -6.49 5.74
CA LEU A 170 -12.71 -6.86 4.52
C LEU A 170 -13.93 -7.71 4.86
N GLN A 171 -15.06 -7.43 4.21
CA GLN A 171 -16.30 -8.19 4.32
C GLN A 171 -16.94 -8.37 2.93
N PRO A 172 -17.77 -9.42 2.72
CA PRO A 172 -18.43 -9.65 1.45
C PRO A 172 -19.27 -8.45 1.01
N ALA A 173 -19.10 -8.03 -0.25
CA ALA A 173 -19.90 -6.96 -0.85
C ALA A 173 -21.19 -7.52 -1.45
N THR A 174 -22.07 -8.06 -0.59
CA THR A 174 -23.36 -8.69 -0.93
C THR A 174 -24.54 -7.84 -0.48
N GLY A 175 -25.74 -8.16 -0.97
CA GLY A 175 -26.97 -7.42 -0.64
C GLY A 175 -26.87 -5.95 -1.03
N SER A 176 -27.21 -5.03 -0.14
CA SER A 176 -27.11 -3.59 -0.38
C SER A 176 -25.70 -3.13 -0.74
N ARG A 177 -24.67 -3.83 -0.26
CA ARG A 177 -23.25 -3.51 -0.55
C ARG A 177 -22.77 -3.89 -1.94
N GLN A 178 -23.63 -4.49 -2.79
CA GLN A 178 -23.27 -4.78 -4.19
C GLN A 178 -23.09 -3.50 -5.00
N SER A 179 -23.90 -2.47 -4.76
CA SER A 179 -23.80 -1.18 -5.46
C SER A 179 -22.99 -0.15 -4.66
N ALA A 180 -22.41 0.83 -5.37
CA ALA A 180 -21.73 1.96 -4.74
C ALA A 180 -22.66 2.77 -3.84
N ALA A 181 -23.91 3.03 -4.31
CA ALA A 181 -24.93 3.73 -3.53
C ALA A 181 -25.25 2.99 -2.23
N GLY A 182 -25.40 1.66 -2.29
CA GLY A 182 -25.65 0.83 -1.10
C GLY A 182 -24.48 0.82 -0.12
N ARG A 183 -23.23 0.84 -0.60
CA ARG A 183 -22.05 0.96 0.28
C ARG A 183 -21.93 2.33 0.94
N LEU A 184 -22.45 3.39 0.26
CA LEU A 184 -22.60 4.74 0.83
C LEU A 184 -23.84 4.92 1.70
N GLY A 185 -24.67 3.88 1.90
CA GLY A 185 -25.92 3.99 2.62
C GLY A 185 -26.95 4.91 1.95
N ARG A 186 -26.81 5.15 0.64
CA ARG A 186 -27.71 6.00 -0.14
C ARG A 186 -28.81 5.17 -0.80
N PRO A 187 -30.02 5.75 -1.04
CA PRO A 187 -31.05 5.08 -1.83
C PRO A 187 -30.51 4.66 -3.20
N GLN A 188 -30.85 3.45 -3.62
CA GLN A 188 -30.59 3.03 -4.99
C GLN A 188 -31.66 3.72 -5.87
N HIS A 189 -31.23 4.57 -6.80
CA HIS A 189 -32.11 4.96 -7.88
C HIS A 189 -32.26 3.75 -8.80
N GLU A 190 -33.41 3.13 -8.82
CA GLU A 190 -33.74 2.18 -9.89
C GLU A 190 -33.68 2.94 -11.23
N PRO A 191 -33.10 2.32 -12.27
CA PRO A 191 -33.02 2.92 -13.60
C PRO A 191 -34.41 3.05 -14.25
#